data_5c1c8ab69b9353e7df4ef42e4b4dd9c1
#
_entry.id   5c1c8ab69b9353e7df4ef42e4b4dd9c1
#
_cell.length_a   1.000
_cell.length_b   1.000
_cell.length_c   1.000
_cell.angle_alpha   90.00
_cell.angle_beta   90.00
_cell.angle_gamma   90.00
#
_symmetry.space_group_name_H-M   'P 1'
#
loop_
_entity.id
_entity.type
_entity.pdbx_description
1 polymer ?
#
loop_
_entity_poly.entity_id
_entity_poly.type
_entity_poly.pdbx_seq_one_letter_code
_entity_poly.pdbx_strand_id
1 'polypeptide(L)'
;MRISKAFPMLLGSLLLTMMLGTATSHANPPVLPNPVLYLTGTEAYSTGGKDFIRYRYDVLNKDAYPNAIFAAAPALPPCGANTKSSRSWVDIFDSRGKRLYGFCAFGKAADLGSIWFALEEGVIPPSYIYIEINDRETNTKYKSNLADTTL
;
A
#
# COMPACT_ATOMS: atom_id res chain seq x y z
N MET A 1 -81.12 17.69 -43.87
CA MET A 1 -80.59 17.02 -42.70
C MET A 1 -79.10 16.77 -42.92
N ARG A 2 -78.25 17.66 -42.42
CA ARG A 2 -76.80 17.56 -42.65
C ARG A 2 -76.15 17.33 -41.29
N ILE A 3 -75.50 16.18 -41.11
CA ILE A 3 -74.76 15.80 -39.93
C ILE A 3 -73.31 16.20 -40.12
N SER A 4 -72.87 17.23 -39.34
CA SER A 4 -71.47 17.65 -39.31
C SER A 4 -70.70 16.78 -38.35
N LYS A 5 -69.66 16.06 -38.84
CA LYS A 5 -68.72 15.31 -38.00
C LYS A 5 -67.57 16.18 -37.57
N ALA A 6 -67.46 16.45 -36.29
CA ALA A 6 -66.31 17.11 -35.69
C ALA A 6 -65.20 16.07 -35.47
N PHE A 7 -63.98 16.42 -35.92
CA PHE A 7 -62.76 15.65 -35.70
C PHE A 7 -62.04 16.21 -34.45
N PRO A 8 -61.66 15.39 -33.48
CA PRO A 8 -60.83 15.87 -32.40
C PRO A 8 -59.35 15.85 -32.81
N MET A 9 -58.70 16.99 -32.72
CA MET A 9 -57.25 17.13 -32.82
C MET A 9 -56.59 16.57 -31.55
N LEU A 10 -55.81 15.46 -31.73
CA LEU A 10 -54.91 14.94 -30.72
C LEU A 10 -53.64 15.78 -30.73
N LEU A 11 -53.44 16.62 -29.67
CA LEU A 11 -52.14 17.23 -29.38
C LEU A 11 -51.23 16.14 -28.75
N GLY A 12 -50.31 15.65 -29.53
CA GLY A 12 -49.22 14.82 -29.05
C GLY A 12 -48.17 15.66 -28.32
N SER A 13 -48.18 15.58 -26.99
CA SER A 13 -47.14 16.16 -26.16
C SER A 13 -45.83 15.33 -26.23
N LEU A 14 -44.83 15.82 -26.95
CA LEU A 14 -43.54 15.16 -27.08
C LEU A 14 -42.70 15.55 -25.80
N LEU A 15 -42.72 14.68 -24.80
CA LEU A 15 -41.82 14.76 -23.63
C LEU A 15 -40.38 14.41 -24.03
N LEU A 16 -39.57 15.45 -24.26
CA LEU A 16 -38.14 15.31 -24.47
C LEU A 16 -37.46 15.08 -23.11
N THR A 17 -37.24 13.81 -22.76
CA THR A 17 -36.50 13.40 -21.54
C THR A 17 -35.01 13.66 -21.77
N MET A 18 -34.47 14.79 -21.26
CA MET A 18 -33.03 15.02 -21.22
C MET A 18 -32.41 14.05 -20.19
N MET A 19 -31.77 12.99 -20.66
CA MET A 19 -30.86 12.17 -19.88
C MET A 19 -29.61 12.99 -19.57
N LEU A 20 -29.52 13.61 -18.37
CA LEU A 20 -28.27 14.11 -17.86
C LEU A 20 -27.38 12.89 -17.54
N GLY A 21 -26.50 12.55 -18.45
CA GLY A 21 -25.41 11.63 -18.18
C GLY A 21 -24.48 12.23 -17.16
N THR A 22 -24.49 11.74 -15.92
CA THR A 22 -23.46 12.05 -14.91
C THR A 22 -22.16 11.41 -15.38
N ALA A 23 -21.26 12.20 -15.97
CA ALA A 23 -19.90 11.79 -16.22
C ALA A 23 -19.21 11.55 -14.87
N THR A 24 -19.05 10.28 -14.48
CA THR A 24 -18.21 9.92 -13.34
C THR A 24 -16.76 10.23 -13.74
N SER A 25 -16.25 11.35 -13.24
CA SER A 25 -14.83 11.67 -13.34
C SER A 25 -14.06 10.59 -12.56
N HIS A 26 -13.42 9.67 -13.28
CA HIS A 26 -12.46 8.76 -12.69
C HIS A 26 -11.20 9.58 -12.39
N ALA A 27 -11.15 10.18 -11.18
CA ALA A 27 -9.93 10.76 -10.68
C ALA A 27 -8.89 9.63 -10.62
N ASN A 28 -7.76 9.81 -11.29
CA ASN A 28 -6.64 8.87 -11.14
C ASN A 28 -6.31 8.76 -9.66
N PRO A 29 -6.08 7.54 -9.13
CA PRO A 29 -5.70 7.40 -7.74
C PRO A 29 -4.46 8.25 -7.44
N PRO A 30 -4.39 8.92 -6.29
CA PRO A 30 -3.26 9.76 -5.95
C PRO A 30 -1.97 8.94 -5.98
N VAL A 31 -0.95 9.45 -6.67
CA VAL A 31 0.38 8.84 -6.67
C VAL A 31 0.97 9.03 -5.27
N LEU A 32 1.21 7.94 -4.56
CA LEU A 32 1.82 7.99 -3.23
C LEU A 32 3.33 8.26 -3.36
N PRO A 33 3.91 9.00 -2.41
CA PRO A 33 5.36 9.27 -2.42
C PRO A 33 6.15 8.00 -2.12
N ASN A 34 7.42 7.98 -2.48
CA ASN A 34 8.34 6.95 -2.02
C ASN A 34 8.59 7.09 -0.52
N PRO A 35 8.77 5.98 0.23
CA PRO A 35 9.07 6.03 1.65
C PRO A 35 10.41 6.72 1.91
N VAL A 36 10.50 7.51 2.98
CA VAL A 36 11.76 8.07 3.47
C VAL A 36 12.18 7.29 4.70
N LEU A 37 13.07 6.33 4.50
CA LEU A 37 13.54 5.39 5.51
C LEU A 37 14.73 5.96 6.28
N TYR A 38 14.78 5.78 7.60
CA TYR A 38 15.93 6.11 8.43
C TYR A 38 16.09 5.15 9.59
N LEU A 39 17.35 4.95 10.02
CA LEU A 39 17.69 4.11 11.18
C LEU A 39 17.32 4.85 12.47
N THR A 40 16.61 4.19 13.37
CA THR A 40 16.24 4.73 14.68
C THR A 40 17.10 4.19 15.80
N GLY A 41 17.75 3.06 15.59
CA GLY A 41 18.66 2.46 16.57
C GLY A 41 18.92 0.99 16.30
N THR A 42 19.82 0.45 17.15
CA THR A 42 20.13 -0.98 17.17
C THR A 42 19.94 -1.51 18.59
N GLU A 43 19.56 -2.76 18.71
CA GLU A 43 19.48 -3.45 20.01
C GLU A 43 20.00 -4.89 19.90
N ALA A 44 20.72 -5.34 20.91
CA ALA A 44 21.10 -6.73 21.06
C ALA A 44 19.95 -7.51 21.70
N TYR A 45 19.70 -8.73 21.22
CA TYR A 45 18.76 -9.66 21.85
C TYR A 45 19.16 -11.11 21.58
N SER A 46 18.76 -12.02 22.47
CA SER A 46 19.04 -13.45 22.35
C SER A 46 17.76 -14.22 22.13
N THR A 47 17.80 -15.19 21.23
CA THR A 47 16.70 -16.12 21.00
C THR A 47 17.24 -17.46 20.50
N GLY A 48 16.64 -18.57 20.98
CA GLY A 48 17.06 -19.91 20.55
C GLY A 48 18.53 -20.24 20.84
N GLY A 49 19.13 -19.63 21.89
CA GLY A 49 20.55 -19.82 22.25
C GLY A 49 21.53 -19.10 21.32
N LYS A 50 21.07 -18.18 20.49
CA LYS A 50 21.88 -17.34 19.61
C LYS A 50 21.66 -15.86 19.90
N ASP A 51 22.70 -15.07 19.71
CA ASP A 51 22.72 -13.63 19.88
C ASP A 51 22.55 -12.93 18.56
N PHE A 52 21.80 -11.87 18.54
CA PHE A 52 21.45 -11.09 17.35
C PHE A 52 21.52 -9.59 17.63
N ILE A 53 21.83 -8.84 16.58
CA ILE A 53 21.65 -7.37 16.55
C ILE A 53 20.44 -7.08 15.68
N ARG A 54 19.44 -6.39 16.26
CA ARG A 54 18.26 -5.89 15.57
C ARG A 54 18.48 -4.45 15.16
N TYR A 55 18.25 -4.15 13.88
CA TYR A 55 18.30 -2.82 13.28
C TYR A 55 16.89 -2.31 13.13
N ARG A 56 16.57 -1.20 13.77
CA ARG A 56 15.21 -0.62 13.78
C ARG A 56 15.14 0.61 12.89
N TYR A 57 14.08 0.71 12.13
CA TYR A 57 13.85 1.79 11.19
C TYR A 57 12.45 2.37 11.35
N ASP A 58 12.32 3.65 10.95
CA ASP A 58 11.04 4.32 10.80
C ASP A 58 10.97 4.93 9.38
N VAL A 59 9.74 5.16 8.92
CA VAL A 59 9.43 5.88 7.67
C VAL A 59 8.95 7.28 8.04
N LEU A 60 9.76 8.30 7.73
CA LEU A 60 9.49 9.69 8.10
C LEU A 60 8.14 10.20 7.58
N ASN A 61 7.80 9.84 6.34
CA ASN A 61 6.58 10.28 5.67
C ASN A 61 5.47 9.21 5.71
N LYS A 62 5.42 8.37 6.74
CA LYS A 62 4.40 7.30 6.85
C LYS A 62 2.97 7.81 6.82
N ASP A 63 2.71 9.02 7.30
CA ASP A 63 1.37 9.63 7.33
C ASP A 63 0.85 10.01 5.94
N ALA A 64 1.72 10.01 4.91
CA ALA A 64 1.30 10.18 3.52
C ALA A 64 0.63 8.92 2.93
N TYR A 65 0.68 7.79 3.63
CA TYR A 65 0.10 6.53 3.18
C TYR A 65 -1.29 6.33 3.80
N PRO A 66 -2.34 6.11 3.00
CA PRO A 66 -3.66 5.80 3.54
C PRO A 66 -3.64 4.41 4.20
N ASN A 67 -4.30 4.26 5.34
CA ASN A 67 -4.40 2.96 6.04
C ASN A 67 -4.98 1.85 5.14
N ALA A 68 -5.77 2.21 4.15
CA ALA A 68 -6.39 1.25 3.23
C ALA A 68 -5.38 0.36 2.49
N ILE A 69 -4.16 0.84 2.20
CA ILE A 69 -3.13 0.01 1.55
C ILE A 69 -2.51 -1.03 2.47
N PHE A 70 -2.73 -0.92 3.78
CA PHE A 70 -2.27 -1.88 4.79
C PHE A 70 -3.41 -2.74 5.35
N ALA A 71 -4.60 -2.63 4.78
CA ALA A 71 -5.76 -3.38 5.21
C ALA A 71 -5.63 -4.88 4.89
N ALA A 72 -6.43 -5.68 5.57
CA ALA A 72 -6.61 -7.08 5.20
C ALA A 72 -7.21 -7.18 3.78
N ALA A 73 -6.68 -8.10 2.98
CA ALA A 73 -7.14 -8.36 1.61
C ALA A 73 -7.39 -9.87 1.44
N PRO A 74 -8.51 -10.40 1.94
CA PRO A 74 -8.79 -11.83 1.97
C PRO A 74 -8.90 -12.47 0.58
N ALA A 75 -9.12 -11.66 -0.47
CA ALA A 75 -9.13 -12.14 -1.85
C ALA A 75 -7.72 -12.41 -2.41
N LEU A 76 -6.67 -11.90 -1.75
CA LEU A 76 -5.29 -12.16 -2.13
C LEU A 76 -4.75 -13.41 -1.42
N PRO A 77 -3.78 -14.12 -2.02
CA PRO A 77 -3.11 -15.23 -1.35
C PRO A 77 -2.49 -14.80 -0.01
N PRO A 78 -2.42 -15.69 1.00
CA PRO A 78 -1.70 -15.40 2.25
C PRO A 78 -0.26 -14.94 2.00
N CYS A 79 0.23 -14.07 2.86
CA CYS A 79 1.60 -13.58 2.78
C CYS A 79 2.54 -14.49 3.57
N GLY A 80 3.55 -15.06 2.90
CA GLY A 80 4.62 -15.82 3.55
C GLY A 80 4.13 -16.90 4.51
N ALA A 81 4.77 -17.02 5.67
CA ALA A 81 4.40 -17.96 6.73
C ALA A 81 3.16 -17.54 7.54
N ASN A 82 2.68 -16.31 7.37
CA ASN A 82 1.48 -15.82 8.03
C ASN A 82 0.23 -16.22 7.24
N THR A 83 -0.78 -16.67 7.96
CA THR A 83 -2.10 -16.98 7.38
C THR A 83 -2.93 -15.74 7.05
N LYS A 84 -2.41 -14.55 7.35
CA LYS A 84 -3.10 -13.28 7.09
C LYS A 84 -2.85 -12.82 5.67
N SER A 85 -3.92 -12.55 4.94
CA SER A 85 -3.86 -11.91 3.63
C SER A 85 -3.85 -10.39 3.83
N SER A 86 -2.71 -9.75 3.53
CA SER A 86 -2.53 -8.31 3.58
C SER A 86 -2.45 -7.75 2.17
N ARG A 87 -3.01 -6.56 1.94
CA ARG A 87 -2.91 -5.87 0.67
C ARG A 87 -1.46 -5.53 0.34
N SER A 88 -0.70 -5.06 1.32
CA SER A 88 0.69 -4.69 1.10
C SER A 88 1.67 -5.68 1.68
N TRP A 89 2.80 -5.83 1.00
CA TRP A 89 3.97 -6.56 1.43
C TRP A 89 5.14 -5.59 1.52
N VAL A 90 5.96 -5.69 2.56
CA VAL A 90 7.17 -4.89 2.73
C VAL A 90 8.39 -5.80 2.67
N ASP A 91 9.28 -5.53 1.73
CA ASP A 91 10.56 -6.20 1.61
C ASP A 91 11.71 -5.27 2.01
N ILE A 92 12.72 -5.81 2.67
CA ILE A 92 13.96 -5.14 3.04
C ILE A 92 15.07 -5.71 2.17
N PHE A 93 15.81 -4.84 1.50
CA PHE A 93 16.93 -5.20 0.63
C PHE A 93 18.22 -4.51 1.06
N ASP A 94 19.36 -5.14 0.78
CA ASP A 94 20.66 -4.46 0.80
C ASP A 94 20.80 -3.52 -0.43
N SER A 95 21.83 -2.67 -0.42
CA SER A 95 22.10 -1.75 -1.53
C SER A 95 22.36 -2.43 -2.89
N ARG A 96 22.66 -3.73 -2.91
CA ARG A 96 22.87 -4.54 -4.11
C ARG A 96 21.61 -5.25 -4.59
N GLY A 97 20.49 -5.04 -3.89
CA GLY A 97 19.20 -5.66 -4.22
C GLY A 97 19.00 -7.07 -3.71
N LYS A 98 19.89 -7.56 -2.81
CA LYS A 98 19.67 -8.83 -2.13
C LYS A 98 18.61 -8.65 -1.06
N ARG A 99 17.53 -9.44 -1.12
CA ARG A 99 16.48 -9.43 -0.10
C ARG A 99 17.04 -9.98 1.22
N LEU A 100 16.89 -9.20 2.28
CA LEU A 100 17.30 -9.54 3.65
C LEU A 100 16.12 -10.12 4.42
N TYR A 101 14.95 -9.49 4.32
CA TYR A 101 13.75 -9.87 5.04
C TYR A 101 12.50 -9.39 4.28
N GLY A 102 11.34 -9.88 4.67
CA GLY A 102 10.06 -9.42 4.14
C GLY A 102 8.92 -9.92 5.01
N PHE A 103 7.89 -9.10 5.10
CA PHE A 103 6.74 -9.37 5.96
C PHE A 103 5.45 -8.81 5.35
N CYS A 104 4.33 -9.42 5.72
CA CYS A 104 3.03 -8.84 5.44
C CYS A 104 2.92 -7.51 6.15
N ALA A 105 2.39 -6.52 5.45
CA ALA A 105 2.21 -5.22 6.03
C ALA A 105 1.24 -5.25 7.21
N PHE A 106 1.34 -4.23 7.97
CA PHE A 106 0.61 -3.94 9.18
C PHE A 106 -0.85 -3.56 8.86
N GLY A 107 -1.67 -3.38 9.89
CA GLY A 107 -3.04 -2.92 9.73
C GLY A 107 -3.20 -1.44 9.44
N LYS A 108 -2.14 -0.64 9.61
CA LYS A 108 -2.17 0.83 9.47
C LYS A 108 -0.81 1.40 9.08
N ALA A 109 -0.82 2.58 8.45
CA ALA A 109 0.40 3.28 8.02
C ALA A 109 1.38 3.59 9.16
N ALA A 110 0.87 3.90 10.36
CA ALA A 110 1.71 4.17 11.54
C ALA A 110 2.64 3.00 11.92
N ASP A 111 2.29 1.78 11.54
CA ASP A 111 3.12 0.59 11.81
C ASP A 111 4.41 0.58 10.98
N LEU A 112 4.53 1.41 9.94
CA LEU A 112 5.79 1.66 9.23
C LEU A 112 6.88 2.29 10.12
N GLY A 113 6.52 2.77 11.32
CA GLY A 113 7.47 3.17 12.37
C GLY A 113 8.10 2.00 13.13
N SER A 114 7.78 0.76 12.79
CA SER A 114 8.25 -0.44 13.48
C SER A 114 8.93 -1.45 12.56
N ILE A 115 9.59 -0.96 11.50
CA ILE A 115 10.35 -1.81 10.57
C ILE A 115 11.65 -2.24 11.22
N TRP A 116 11.99 -3.51 11.09
CA TRP A 116 13.26 -4.03 11.59
C TRP A 116 13.70 -5.29 10.83
N PHE A 117 14.99 -5.53 10.86
CA PHE A 117 15.59 -6.83 10.55
C PHE A 117 16.68 -7.15 11.58
N ALA A 118 17.10 -8.40 11.65
CA ALA A 118 18.15 -8.81 12.57
C ALA A 118 19.18 -9.66 11.87
N LEU A 119 20.42 -9.54 12.32
CA LEU A 119 21.55 -10.39 11.92
C LEU A 119 22.12 -11.05 13.16
N GLU A 120 22.63 -12.27 13.01
CA GLU A 120 23.36 -12.97 14.07
C GLU A 120 24.59 -12.13 14.46
N GLU A 121 24.88 -12.04 15.75
CA GLU A 121 26.02 -11.27 16.26
C GLU A 121 27.32 -11.71 15.59
N GLY A 122 28.17 -10.75 15.21
CA GLY A 122 29.39 -10.99 14.44
C GLY A 122 29.19 -10.97 12.93
N VAL A 123 27.96 -11.01 12.41
CA VAL A 123 27.69 -10.83 10.98
C VAL A 123 27.79 -9.35 10.63
N ILE A 124 28.65 -9.02 9.65
CA ILE A 124 28.82 -7.65 9.16
C ILE A 124 27.54 -7.21 8.43
N PRO A 125 26.86 -6.16 8.90
CA PRO A 125 25.69 -5.64 8.22
C PRO A 125 26.04 -5.01 6.85
N PRO A 126 25.12 -4.96 5.89
CA PRO A 126 25.32 -4.14 4.71
C PRO A 126 25.42 -2.66 5.14
N SER A 127 26.20 -1.83 4.44
CA SER A 127 26.33 -0.40 4.78
C SER A 127 25.00 0.34 4.63
N TYR A 128 24.19 -0.06 3.64
CA TYR A 128 22.90 0.57 3.33
C TYR A 128 21.85 -0.49 3.06
N ILE A 129 20.62 -0.15 3.43
CA ILE A 129 19.42 -0.89 3.06
C ILE A 129 18.39 0.03 2.42
N TYR A 130 17.39 -0.55 1.77
CA TYR A 130 16.16 0.11 1.37
C TYR A 130 14.98 -0.83 1.57
N ILE A 131 13.77 -0.27 1.57
CA ILE A 131 12.54 -1.04 1.58
C ILE A 131 11.77 -0.85 0.27
N GLU A 132 10.98 -1.85 -0.08
CA GLU A 132 9.92 -1.75 -1.07
C GLU A 132 8.58 -2.09 -0.40
N ILE A 133 7.64 -1.14 -0.44
CA ILE A 133 6.24 -1.40 -0.11
C ILE A 133 5.56 -1.82 -1.41
N ASN A 134 5.09 -3.05 -1.47
CA ASN A 134 4.41 -3.59 -2.64
C ASN A 134 2.89 -3.64 -2.37
N ASP A 135 2.14 -2.77 -3.03
CA ASP A 135 0.67 -2.85 -3.06
C ASP A 135 0.26 -3.98 -4.01
N ARG A 136 -0.16 -5.09 -3.46
CA ARG A 136 -0.47 -6.34 -4.17
C ARG A 136 -1.77 -6.29 -4.98
N GLU A 137 -2.66 -5.34 -4.69
CA GLU A 137 -3.89 -5.13 -5.47
C GLU A 137 -3.59 -4.40 -6.79
N THR A 138 -2.72 -3.39 -6.74
CA THR A 138 -2.38 -2.57 -7.91
C THR A 138 -1.07 -2.99 -8.57
N ASN A 139 -0.31 -3.90 -7.94
CA ASN A 139 1.05 -4.29 -8.32
C ASN A 139 2.00 -3.08 -8.39
N THR A 140 1.76 -2.07 -7.55
CA THR A 140 2.58 -0.86 -7.47
C THR A 140 3.61 -1.03 -6.37
N LYS A 141 4.85 -0.61 -6.65
CA LYS A 141 5.96 -0.64 -5.70
C LYS A 141 6.43 0.76 -5.36
N TYR A 142 6.60 1.00 -4.08
CA TYR A 142 7.14 2.24 -3.53
C TYR A 142 8.49 1.94 -2.90
N LYS A 143 9.57 2.37 -3.55
CA LYS A 143 10.94 2.12 -3.12
C LYS A 143 11.47 3.29 -2.30
N SER A 144 12.05 3.01 -1.13
CA SER A 144 12.65 4.05 -0.29
C SER A 144 14.01 4.55 -0.82
N ASN A 145 14.52 5.61 -0.18
CA ASN A 145 15.94 5.93 -0.21
C ASN A 145 16.78 4.79 0.38
N LEU A 146 18.10 4.85 0.15
CA LEU A 146 19.08 4.08 0.92
C LEU A 146 19.20 4.68 2.33
N ALA A 147 19.11 3.85 3.35
CA ALA A 147 19.29 4.22 4.75
C ALA A 147 20.50 3.49 5.34
N ASP A 148 21.26 4.18 6.19
CA ASP A 148 22.42 3.61 6.87
C ASP A 148 22.02 2.47 7.81
N THR A 149 22.97 1.57 8.11
CA THR A 149 22.89 0.56 9.18
C THR A 149 23.77 0.92 10.37
N THR A 150 24.44 2.04 10.31
CA THR A 150 25.24 2.63 11.41
C THR A 150 24.69 3.99 11.78
N LEU A 151 24.67 4.32 13.09
CA LEU A 151 24.28 5.63 13.62
C LEU A 151 25.45 6.60 13.53
#